data_ef7ae63a13006a9cb47a1658c4b860fe
#
_entry.id   ef7ae63a13006a9cb47a1658c4b860fe
#
_cell.length_a   1.000
_cell.length_b   1.000
_cell.length_c   1.000
_cell.angle_alpha   90.00
_cell.angle_beta   90.00
_cell.angle_gamma   90.00
#
_symmetry.space_group_name_H-M   'P 1'
#
loop_
_entity.id
_entity.type
_entity.pdbx_description
1 polymer ?
#
loop_
_entity_poly.entity_id
_entity_poly.type
_entity_poly.pdbx_seq_one_letter_code
_entity_poly.pdbx_strand_id
1 'polypeptide(L)' 'NISDKLHKVDDDMTIRMYDNGYLFEVNGRDENDDWCGVKILCNDLDQVVSLITEATKMDRT' A
#
# COMPACT_ATOMS: atom_id res chain seq x y z
N ASN A 1 7.68 -2.40 2.78
CA ASN A 1 6.96 -1.18 3.21
C ASN A 1 6.57 -0.36 1.99
N ILE A 2 5.46 0.36 2.11
CA ILE A 2 4.98 1.22 1.02
C ILE A 2 5.99 2.32 0.71
N SER A 3 6.57 2.92 1.74
CA SER A 3 7.51 4.03 1.60
C SER A 3 8.83 3.65 0.91
N ASP A 4 9.13 2.36 0.76
CA ASP A 4 10.29 1.93 -0.01
C ASP A 4 10.12 2.22 -1.50
N LYS A 5 8.89 2.37 -1.96
CA LYS A 5 8.59 2.53 -3.37
C LYS A 5 7.81 3.80 -3.68
N LEU A 6 6.92 4.23 -2.79
CA LEU A 6 6.07 5.40 -2.99
C LEU A 6 6.46 6.55 -2.08
N HIS A 7 6.48 7.75 -2.64
CA HIS A 7 6.66 9.00 -1.90
C HIS A 7 5.33 9.57 -1.43
N LYS A 8 4.29 9.42 -2.27
CA LYS A 8 2.91 9.84 -1.97
C LYS A 8 1.96 8.72 -2.36
N VAL A 9 0.84 8.64 -1.65
CA VAL A 9 -0.19 7.63 -1.93
C VAL A 9 -1.47 8.27 -2.42
N ASP A 10 -2.22 7.51 -3.20
CA ASP A 10 -3.55 7.91 -3.66
C ASP A 10 -4.56 7.76 -2.52
N ASP A 11 -5.77 8.27 -2.75
CA ASP A 11 -6.85 8.24 -1.76
C ASP A 11 -7.40 6.84 -1.53
N ASP A 12 -7.24 5.96 -2.51
CA ASP A 12 -7.83 4.61 -2.48
C ASP A 12 -6.77 3.56 -2.21
N MET A 13 -7.17 2.53 -1.49
CA MET A 13 -6.38 1.30 -1.37
C MET A 13 -7.32 0.12 -1.53
N THR A 14 -6.81 -1.01 -1.99
CA THR A 14 -7.58 -2.22 -2.21
C THR A 14 -7.00 -3.36 -1.39
N ILE A 15 -7.86 -4.11 -0.73
CA ILE A 15 -7.47 -5.31 0.00
C ILE A 15 -8.25 -6.48 -0.59
N ARG A 16 -7.52 -7.45 -1.15
CA ARG A 16 -8.09 -8.66 -1.69
C ARG A 16 -7.91 -9.79 -0.69
N MET A 17 -8.97 -10.54 -0.44
CA MET A 17 -8.95 -11.63 0.53
C MET A 17 -8.86 -12.96 -0.20
N TYR A 18 -7.87 -13.77 0.17
CA TYR A 18 -7.68 -15.12 -0.35
C TYR A 18 -7.73 -16.10 0.81
N ASP A 19 -7.87 -17.39 0.50
CA ASP A 19 -7.96 -18.42 1.54
C ASP A 19 -6.74 -18.48 2.44
N ASN A 20 -5.57 -18.12 1.91
CA ASN A 20 -4.28 -18.24 2.61
C ASN A 20 -3.58 -16.91 2.84
N GLY A 21 -4.29 -15.80 2.76
CA GLY A 21 -3.68 -14.50 2.97
C GLY A 21 -4.41 -13.37 2.30
N TYR A 22 -3.72 -12.23 2.18
CA TYR A 22 -4.28 -10.99 1.65
C TYR A 22 -3.33 -10.37 0.64
N LEU A 23 -3.89 -9.61 -0.30
CA LEU A 23 -3.10 -8.75 -1.17
C LEU A 23 -3.50 -7.31 -0.90
N PHE A 24 -2.54 -6.51 -0.46
CA PHE A 24 -2.71 -5.07 -0.26
C PHE A 24 -2.20 -4.34 -1.49
N GLU A 25 -3.01 -3.44 -2.04
CA GLU A 25 -2.66 -2.66 -3.21
C GLU A 25 -2.91 -1.18 -2.95
N VAL A 26 -1.95 -0.34 -3.31
CA VAL A 26 -2.09 1.11 -3.29
C VAL A 26 -1.27 1.70 -4.43
N ASN A 27 -1.79 2.75 -5.05
CA ASN A 27 -1.09 3.50 -6.09
C ASN A 27 -0.65 4.85 -5.54
N GLY A 28 0.28 5.48 -6.24
CA GLY A 28 0.75 6.79 -5.86
C GLY A 28 1.85 7.29 -6.76
N ARG A 29 2.70 8.15 -6.20
CA ARG A 29 3.84 8.74 -6.91
C ARG A 29 5.14 8.30 -6.24
N ASP A 30 6.14 7.96 -7.06
CA ASP A 30 7.48 7.65 -6.55
C ASP A 30 8.30 8.94 -6.36
N GLU A 31 9.60 8.79 -6.06
CA GLU A 31 10.49 9.93 -5.83
C GLU A 31 10.64 10.83 -7.05
N ASN A 32 10.48 10.28 -8.24
CA ASN A 32 10.56 11.03 -9.50
C ASN A 32 9.22 11.63 -9.91
N ASP A 33 8.22 11.54 -9.04
CA ASP A 33 6.86 12.00 -9.29
C ASP A 33 6.18 11.24 -10.43
N ASP A 34 6.65 10.02 -10.71
CA ASP A 34 6.01 9.12 -11.65
C ASP A 34 4.94 8.29 -10.97
N TRP A 35 3.88 8.00 -11.69
CA TRP A 35 2.80 7.15 -11.21
C TRP A 35 3.29 5.72 -11.02
N CYS A 36 3.02 5.14 -9.86
CA CYS A 36 3.53 3.83 -9.50
C CYS A 36 2.52 3.09 -8.61
N GLY A 37 2.50 1.77 -8.71
CA GLY A 37 1.64 0.92 -7.87
C GLY A 37 2.45 0.01 -6.98
N VAL A 38 1.88 -0.30 -5.81
CA VAL A 38 2.47 -1.24 -4.86
C VAL A 38 1.47 -2.35 -4.59
N LYS A 39 1.93 -3.59 -4.68
CA LYS A 39 1.16 -4.79 -4.33
C LYS A 39 1.99 -5.60 -3.34
N ILE A 40 1.43 -5.82 -2.15
CA ILE A 40 2.15 -6.50 -1.07
C ILE A 40 1.30 -7.67 -0.58
N LEU A 41 1.87 -8.88 -0.63
CA LEU A 41 1.25 -10.07 -0.08
C LEU A 41 1.40 -10.06 1.44
N CYS A 42 0.30 -10.30 2.14
CA CYS A 42 0.25 -10.35 3.60
C CYS A 42 -0.21 -11.73 4.04
N ASN A 43 0.47 -12.28 5.05
CA ASN A 43 0.13 -13.60 5.58
C ASN A 43 -1.02 -13.54 6.58
N ASP A 44 -1.21 -12.41 7.25
CA ASP A 44 -2.20 -12.25 8.30
C ASP A 44 -2.75 -10.83 8.34
N LEU A 45 -3.78 -10.64 9.14
CA LEU A 45 -4.45 -9.36 9.28
C LEU A 45 -3.56 -8.28 9.88
N ASP A 46 -2.67 -8.66 10.80
CA ASP A 46 -1.78 -7.69 11.44
C ASP A 46 -0.87 -7.00 10.41
N GLN A 47 -0.40 -7.74 9.42
CA GLN A 47 0.40 -7.16 8.33
C GLN A 47 -0.43 -6.18 7.50
N VAL A 48 -1.69 -6.52 7.21
CA VAL A 48 -2.60 -5.63 6.48
C VAL A 48 -2.83 -4.34 7.27
N VAL A 49 -3.10 -4.45 8.56
CA VAL A 49 -3.33 -3.28 9.43
C VAL A 49 -2.09 -2.38 9.48
N SER A 50 -0.89 -2.97 9.54
CA SER A 50 0.36 -2.21 9.52
C SER A 50 0.50 -1.40 8.23
N LEU A 51 0.14 -1.98 7.08
CA LEU A 51 0.22 -1.28 5.79
C LEU A 51 -0.84 -0.17 5.69
N ILE A 52 -2.06 -0.42 6.17
CA ILE A 52 -3.10 0.61 6.23
C ILE A 52 -2.61 1.78 7.07
N THR A 53 -2.03 1.50 8.23
CA THR A 53 -1.51 2.51 9.13
C THR A 53 -0.41 3.33 8.46
N GLU A 54 0.52 2.67 7.80
CA GLU A 54 1.59 3.35 7.06
C GLU A 54 1.03 4.27 5.98
N ALA A 55 0.11 3.75 5.16
CA ALA A 55 -0.48 4.51 4.06
C ALA A 55 -1.22 5.76 4.57
N THR A 56 -1.95 5.65 5.68
CA THR A 56 -2.72 6.77 6.22
C THR A 56 -1.85 7.89 6.77
N LYS A 57 -0.58 7.59 7.08
CA LYS A 57 0.38 8.58 7.58
C LYS A 57 1.18 9.24 6.45
N MET A 58 1.10 8.72 5.24
CA MET A 58 1.84 9.25 4.10
C MET A 58 1.08 10.41 3.44
N ASP A 59 1.83 11.28 2.76
CA ASP A 59 1.23 12.36 1.98
C ASP A 59 0.39 11.80 0.83
N ARG A 60 -0.67 12.53 0.47
CA ARG A 60 -1.56 12.16 -0.63
C ARG A 60 -1.13 12.81 -1.94
N THR A 61 -1.42 12.13 -3.02
CA THR A 61 -1.20 12.66 -4.38
C THR A 61 -2.12 13.84 -4.69
#